data_968d52c45ba65594855121481fda0254
#
_entry.id   968d52c45ba65594855121481fda0254
#
_cell.length_a   1.000
_cell.length_b   1.000
_cell.length_c   1.000
_cell.angle_alpha   90.00
_cell.angle_beta   90.00
_cell.angle_gamma   90.00
#
_symmetry.space_group_name_H-M   'P 1'
#
loop_
_entity.id
_entity.type
_entity.pdbx_description
1 polymer ?
#
loop_
_entity_poly.entity_id
_entity_poly.type
_entity_poly.pdbx_seq_one_letter_code
_entity_poly.pdbx_strand_id
1 'polypeptide(L)'
;MVTDLKNSTDFLVLATSLSAEFASTAVERDILGGTPTRELNTLRQSGLLNFLIPQEYGGWGENWIDALKVVREIAKGDGSLGQLLGYHYVNSTIPLLFGTPEQQAYLFSQSVRANWFWGYAIDPRDSDLILFPDGNNFRLHGVKKFCTGTKGSDVVAICGVRSDLDNVLFAVLNSDRPGIIVNHDCDYMGQRQTDSGSVVFDNVFVDRAEILGNPDSQELPTPYVTMLSCLYQLVFVNLYLGIALGAFESAKKYTLSTTRPWLFSPAETASQDPYIIEQYGDMWVDLAATESHADSVASLFQTAWNKKHRLTIAERGKVAVAIATAKILSTRVGLNVTSKIFEVMGAKAGASQYRFDRYWRNIRTHTLHDPVAYKVHEVGNWILNEQIPIFTLFT
;
A
#
# COMPACT_ATOMS: atom_id res chain seq x y z
N MET A 1 -5.08 -25.96 -11.10
CA MET A 1 -3.65 -26.05 -10.75
C MET A 1 -3.31 -25.00 -9.67
N VAL A 2 -4.13 -24.86 -8.61
CA VAL A 2 -3.95 -23.86 -7.52
C VAL A 2 -3.89 -24.55 -6.14
N THR A 3 -3.91 -25.87 -6.08
CA THR A 3 -4.12 -26.62 -4.84
C THR A 3 -2.86 -27.11 -4.12
N ASP A 4 -1.64 -26.80 -4.59
CA ASP A 4 -0.41 -27.35 -4.01
C ASP A 4 0.61 -26.33 -3.46
N LEU A 5 0.29 -25.01 -3.43
CA LEU A 5 1.19 -24.01 -2.85
C LEU A 5 0.97 -23.91 -1.32
N LYS A 6 1.44 -24.89 -0.54
CA LYS A 6 1.25 -24.96 0.93
C LYS A 6 2.52 -24.73 1.76
N ASN A 7 3.62 -24.25 1.16
CA ASN A 7 4.83 -23.92 1.92
C ASN A 7 5.09 -22.42 1.94
N SER A 8 5.47 -21.86 3.07
CA SER A 8 5.77 -20.43 3.27
C SER A 8 6.86 -19.85 2.34
N THR A 9 7.53 -20.68 1.55
CA THR A 9 8.53 -20.31 0.56
C THR A 9 7.92 -20.07 -0.83
N ASP A 10 6.79 -20.69 -1.14
CA ASP A 10 6.25 -20.72 -2.50
C ASP A 10 5.63 -19.38 -2.91
N PHE A 11 5.00 -18.65 -1.99
CA PHE A 11 4.39 -17.34 -2.31
C PHE A 11 5.43 -16.26 -2.60
N LEU A 12 6.62 -16.29 -1.98
CA LEU A 12 7.69 -15.35 -2.31
C LEU A 12 8.30 -15.64 -3.67
N VAL A 13 8.44 -16.92 -4.04
CA VAL A 13 8.88 -17.32 -5.40
C VAL A 13 7.87 -16.81 -6.43
N LEU A 14 6.57 -16.97 -6.18
CA LEU A 14 5.52 -16.44 -7.03
C LEU A 14 5.59 -14.90 -7.13
N ALA A 15 5.70 -14.20 -6.00
CA ALA A 15 5.81 -12.74 -5.97
C ALA A 15 7.06 -12.24 -6.73
N THR A 16 8.21 -12.94 -6.59
CA THR A 16 9.44 -12.62 -7.33
C THR A 16 9.26 -12.83 -8.83
N SER A 17 8.60 -13.90 -9.25
CA SER A 17 8.30 -14.13 -10.67
C SER A 17 7.40 -13.04 -11.25
N LEU A 18 6.34 -12.67 -10.55
CA LEU A 18 5.45 -11.59 -10.94
C LEU A 18 6.15 -10.23 -10.96
N SER A 19 6.99 -9.96 -9.96
CA SER A 19 7.82 -8.74 -9.89
C SER A 19 8.71 -8.60 -11.13
N ALA A 20 9.35 -9.69 -11.55
CA ALA A 20 10.19 -9.71 -12.76
C ALA A 20 9.36 -9.50 -14.04
N GLU A 21 8.17 -10.12 -14.14
CA GLU A 21 7.25 -9.90 -15.26
C GLU A 21 6.82 -8.43 -15.32
N PHE A 22 6.40 -7.85 -14.20
CA PHE A 22 5.95 -6.47 -14.11
C PHE A 22 7.07 -5.46 -14.39
N ALA A 23 8.29 -5.74 -13.95
CA ALA A 23 9.46 -4.93 -14.24
C ALA A 23 9.75 -4.84 -15.74
N SER A 24 9.47 -5.91 -16.51
CA SER A 24 9.75 -5.97 -17.95
C SER A 24 8.96 -4.94 -18.77
N THR A 25 7.79 -4.52 -18.32
CA THR A 25 6.90 -3.55 -18.97
C THR A 25 6.74 -2.24 -18.19
N ALA A 26 7.43 -2.09 -17.04
CA ALA A 26 7.25 -0.94 -16.14
C ALA A 26 7.58 0.41 -16.80
N VAL A 27 8.56 0.46 -17.69
CA VAL A 27 8.94 1.68 -18.43
C VAL A 27 7.81 2.12 -19.36
N GLU A 28 7.26 1.20 -20.15
CA GLU A 28 6.15 1.49 -21.07
C GLU A 28 4.92 1.93 -20.29
N ARG A 29 4.58 1.21 -19.22
CA ARG A 29 3.42 1.52 -18.37
C ARG A 29 3.57 2.87 -17.63
N ASP A 30 4.78 3.23 -17.19
CA ASP A 30 5.04 4.56 -16.61
C ASP A 30 4.81 5.69 -17.63
N ILE A 31 5.08 5.46 -18.92
CA ILE A 31 4.80 6.41 -19.98
C ILE A 31 3.29 6.55 -20.21
N LEU A 32 2.59 5.43 -20.30
CA LEU A 32 1.16 5.39 -20.61
C LEU A 32 0.31 5.92 -19.45
N GLY A 33 0.63 5.54 -18.21
CA GLY A 33 -0.25 5.81 -17.07
C GLY A 33 -1.56 5.01 -17.13
N GLY A 34 -2.55 5.41 -16.34
CA GLY A 34 -3.90 4.82 -16.34
C GLY A 34 -4.00 3.47 -15.61
N THR A 35 -5.04 2.69 -15.90
CA THR A 35 -5.34 1.43 -15.21
C THR A 35 -4.52 0.28 -15.77
N PRO A 36 -3.73 -0.45 -14.96
CA PRO A 36 -2.91 -1.59 -15.41
C PRO A 36 -3.75 -2.88 -15.51
N THR A 37 -4.73 -2.90 -16.42
CA THR A 37 -5.75 -3.96 -16.51
C THR A 37 -5.14 -5.35 -16.71
N ARG A 38 -4.09 -5.47 -17.53
CA ARG A 38 -3.40 -6.74 -17.77
C ARG A 38 -2.77 -7.28 -16.48
N GLU A 39 -2.03 -6.43 -15.79
CA GLU A 39 -1.32 -6.77 -14.57
C GLU A 39 -2.27 -7.09 -13.41
N LEU A 40 -3.39 -6.37 -13.29
CA LEU A 40 -4.45 -6.71 -12.35
C LEU A 40 -5.05 -8.09 -12.64
N ASN A 41 -5.26 -8.44 -13.91
CA ASN A 41 -5.72 -9.78 -14.28
C ASN A 41 -4.66 -10.85 -13.96
N THR A 42 -3.38 -10.57 -14.15
CA THR A 42 -2.29 -11.46 -13.72
C THR A 42 -2.30 -11.66 -12.20
N LEU A 43 -2.50 -10.60 -11.40
CA LEU A 43 -2.66 -10.72 -9.95
C LEU A 43 -3.89 -11.55 -9.55
N ARG A 44 -5.04 -11.39 -10.23
CA ARG A 44 -6.22 -12.26 -10.01
C ARG A 44 -5.90 -13.74 -10.27
N GLN A 45 -5.25 -14.03 -11.39
CA GLN A 45 -4.91 -15.41 -11.80
C GLN A 45 -3.87 -16.05 -10.88
N SER A 46 -3.01 -15.26 -10.25
CA SER A 46 -2.00 -15.74 -9.31
C SER A 46 -2.57 -16.25 -8.00
N GLY A 47 -3.80 -15.86 -7.64
CA GLY A 47 -4.43 -16.14 -6.35
C GLY A 47 -3.99 -15.23 -5.21
N LEU A 48 -3.01 -14.32 -5.41
CA LEU A 48 -2.52 -13.41 -4.37
C LEU A 48 -3.59 -12.47 -3.83
N LEU A 49 -4.68 -12.23 -4.57
CA LEU A 49 -5.79 -11.42 -4.05
C LEU A 49 -6.50 -12.07 -2.86
N ASN A 50 -6.43 -13.40 -2.73
CA ASN A 50 -7.06 -14.14 -1.63
C ASN A 50 -6.09 -14.44 -0.48
N PHE A 51 -4.91 -13.82 -0.47
CA PHE A 51 -3.79 -14.15 0.43
C PHE A 51 -4.13 -13.97 1.92
N LEU A 52 -4.79 -12.88 2.28
CA LEU A 52 -5.17 -12.56 3.67
C LEU A 52 -6.58 -13.03 4.05
N ILE A 53 -7.39 -13.49 3.09
CA ILE A 53 -8.74 -13.99 3.38
C ILE A 53 -8.63 -15.29 4.18
N PRO A 54 -9.39 -15.45 5.30
CA PRO A 54 -9.30 -16.62 6.13
C PRO A 54 -9.60 -17.93 5.39
N GLN A 55 -8.92 -19.01 5.76
CA GLN A 55 -9.06 -20.33 5.13
C GLN A 55 -10.47 -20.88 5.20
N GLU A 56 -11.22 -20.60 6.26
CA GLU A 56 -12.61 -21.01 6.43
C GLU A 56 -13.54 -20.46 5.33
N TYR A 57 -13.16 -19.36 4.67
CA TYR A 57 -13.88 -18.78 3.52
C TYR A 57 -13.23 -19.12 2.16
N GLY A 58 -12.21 -19.98 2.16
CA GLY A 58 -11.51 -20.44 0.95
C GLY A 58 -10.28 -19.61 0.55
N GLY A 59 -9.87 -18.63 1.36
CA GLY A 59 -8.64 -17.88 1.16
C GLY A 59 -7.39 -18.65 1.60
N TRP A 60 -6.22 -18.00 1.52
CA TRP A 60 -4.97 -18.65 1.97
C TRP A 60 -4.78 -18.55 3.49
N GLY A 61 -5.39 -17.56 4.14
CA GLY A 61 -5.33 -17.35 5.59
C GLY A 61 -3.94 -16.96 6.09
N GLU A 62 -3.16 -16.32 5.24
CA GLU A 62 -1.80 -15.88 5.57
C GLU A 62 -1.82 -14.65 6.49
N ASN A 63 -0.66 -14.31 7.03
CA ASN A 63 -0.50 -13.25 8.00
C ASN A 63 0.04 -11.95 7.36
N TRP A 64 0.01 -10.84 8.12
CA TRP A 64 0.49 -9.56 7.65
C TRP A 64 2.01 -9.48 7.45
N ILE A 65 2.81 -10.28 8.17
CA ILE A 65 4.27 -10.30 7.98
C ILE A 65 4.58 -10.70 6.53
N ASP A 66 3.94 -11.76 6.07
CA ASP A 66 4.17 -12.32 4.74
C ASP A 66 3.49 -11.47 3.65
N ALA A 67 2.29 -10.93 3.91
CA ALA A 67 1.62 -10.01 2.99
C ALA A 67 2.47 -8.75 2.70
N LEU A 68 3.11 -8.19 3.72
CA LEU A 68 3.98 -7.03 3.56
C LEU A 68 5.26 -7.35 2.78
N LYS A 69 5.82 -8.56 2.91
CA LYS A 69 6.93 -9.04 2.07
C LYS A 69 6.50 -9.19 0.61
N VAL A 70 5.29 -9.70 0.35
CA VAL A 70 4.73 -9.78 -1.00
C VAL A 70 4.57 -8.38 -1.60
N VAL A 71 4.02 -7.42 -0.86
CA VAL A 71 3.92 -6.01 -1.32
C VAL A 71 5.29 -5.44 -1.66
N ARG A 72 6.29 -5.65 -0.80
CA ARG A 72 7.68 -5.22 -1.01
C ARG A 72 8.26 -5.82 -2.29
N GLU A 73 8.07 -7.12 -2.49
CA GLU A 73 8.60 -7.83 -3.66
C GLU A 73 7.95 -7.35 -4.96
N ILE A 74 6.62 -7.18 -5.00
CA ILE A 74 5.94 -6.62 -6.17
C ILE A 74 6.39 -5.17 -6.44
N ALA A 75 6.58 -4.37 -5.39
CA ALA A 75 7.04 -2.98 -5.51
C ALA A 75 8.47 -2.84 -6.06
N LYS A 76 9.33 -3.88 -5.94
CA LYS A 76 10.66 -3.93 -6.59
C LYS A 76 10.53 -3.88 -8.11
N GLY A 77 9.56 -4.60 -8.67
CA GLY A 77 9.28 -4.59 -10.11
C GLY A 77 8.54 -3.32 -10.54
N ASP A 78 7.48 -2.97 -9.82
CA ASP A 78 6.64 -1.83 -10.12
C ASP A 78 5.97 -1.25 -8.87
N GLY A 79 6.28 0.03 -8.58
CA GLY A 79 5.74 0.72 -7.41
C GLY A 79 4.23 0.91 -7.45
N SER A 80 3.63 1.16 -8.63
CA SER A 80 2.18 1.32 -8.76
C SER A 80 1.44 0.02 -8.46
N LEU A 81 1.96 -1.12 -8.95
CA LEU A 81 1.36 -2.42 -8.67
C LEU A 81 1.55 -2.86 -7.22
N GLY A 82 2.70 -2.53 -6.62
CA GLY A 82 2.92 -2.72 -5.18
C GLY A 82 1.91 -1.95 -4.33
N GLN A 83 1.59 -0.69 -4.71
CA GLN A 83 0.55 0.11 -4.04
C GLN A 83 -0.83 -0.51 -4.23
N LEU A 84 -1.21 -0.86 -5.45
CA LEU A 84 -2.51 -1.47 -5.74
C LEU A 84 -2.74 -2.74 -4.94
N LEU A 85 -1.75 -3.64 -4.90
CA LEU A 85 -1.85 -4.89 -4.13
C LEU A 85 -1.91 -4.61 -2.62
N GLY A 86 -1.08 -3.69 -2.11
CA GLY A 86 -1.07 -3.32 -0.70
C GLY A 86 -2.40 -2.72 -0.25
N TYR A 87 -2.99 -1.83 -1.05
CA TYR A 87 -4.32 -1.27 -0.77
C TYR A 87 -5.41 -2.32 -0.85
N HIS A 88 -5.36 -3.23 -1.84
CA HIS A 88 -6.26 -4.37 -1.90
C HIS A 88 -6.21 -5.20 -0.60
N TYR A 89 -5.02 -5.52 -0.10
CA TYR A 89 -4.87 -6.28 1.14
C TYR A 89 -5.48 -5.56 2.34
N VAL A 90 -5.26 -4.25 2.48
CA VAL A 90 -5.87 -3.49 3.57
C VAL A 90 -7.39 -3.45 3.40
N ASN A 91 -7.89 -3.12 2.21
CA ASN A 91 -9.33 -2.98 1.97
C ASN A 91 -10.07 -4.30 2.17
N SER A 92 -9.51 -5.42 1.69
CA SER A 92 -10.13 -6.74 1.85
C SER A 92 -10.17 -7.23 3.31
N THR A 93 -9.41 -6.61 4.22
CA THR A 93 -9.45 -6.92 5.66
C THR A 93 -10.32 -5.97 6.49
N ILE A 94 -10.88 -4.91 5.89
CA ILE A 94 -11.80 -3.98 6.56
C ILE A 94 -12.98 -4.71 7.23
N PRO A 95 -13.59 -5.75 6.64
CA PRO A 95 -14.65 -6.51 7.30
C PRO A 95 -14.24 -7.14 8.63
N LEU A 96 -12.96 -7.50 8.83
CA LEU A 96 -12.46 -8.02 10.11
C LEU A 96 -12.48 -6.98 11.24
N LEU A 97 -12.42 -5.69 10.89
CA LEU A 97 -12.38 -4.58 11.84
C LEU A 97 -13.78 -4.06 12.17
N PHE A 98 -14.66 -3.99 11.17
CA PHE A 98 -15.93 -3.27 11.27
C PHE A 98 -17.15 -4.16 11.01
N GLY A 99 -17.01 -5.28 10.31
CA GLY A 99 -18.14 -6.11 9.88
C GLY A 99 -18.63 -7.10 10.95
N THR A 100 -19.91 -7.45 10.88
CA THR A 100 -20.45 -8.58 11.66
C THR A 100 -19.94 -9.92 11.13
N PRO A 101 -20.04 -11.03 11.88
CA PRO A 101 -19.66 -12.35 11.38
C PRO A 101 -20.35 -12.74 10.07
N GLU A 102 -21.63 -12.37 9.90
CA GLU A 102 -22.40 -12.66 8.68
C GLU A 102 -21.88 -11.82 7.49
N GLN A 103 -21.54 -10.54 7.71
CA GLN A 103 -20.93 -9.70 6.69
C GLN A 103 -19.54 -10.20 6.29
N GLN A 104 -18.73 -10.63 7.26
CA GLN A 104 -17.42 -11.23 7.00
C GLN A 104 -17.56 -12.49 6.14
N ALA A 105 -18.46 -13.40 6.54
CA ALA A 105 -18.70 -14.65 5.80
C ALA A 105 -19.16 -14.38 4.36
N TYR A 106 -20.08 -13.44 4.16
CA TYR A 106 -20.56 -13.04 2.83
C TYR A 106 -19.45 -12.45 1.97
N LEU A 107 -18.80 -11.38 2.45
CA LEU A 107 -17.81 -10.62 1.69
C LEU A 107 -16.59 -11.48 1.33
N PHE A 108 -16.06 -12.26 2.27
CA PHE A 108 -14.91 -13.12 2.00
C PHE A 108 -15.25 -14.27 1.04
N SER A 109 -16.39 -14.94 1.22
CA SER A 109 -16.80 -15.99 0.31
C SER A 109 -17.02 -15.48 -1.12
N GLN A 110 -17.62 -14.27 -1.29
CA GLN A 110 -17.78 -13.66 -2.59
C GLN A 110 -16.43 -13.24 -3.20
N SER A 111 -15.53 -12.66 -2.39
CA SER A 111 -14.19 -12.28 -2.84
C SER A 111 -13.41 -13.45 -3.40
N VAL A 112 -13.41 -14.59 -2.70
CA VAL A 112 -12.73 -15.81 -3.17
C VAL A 112 -13.39 -16.37 -4.43
N ARG A 113 -14.74 -16.48 -4.44
CA ARG A 113 -15.48 -17.08 -5.55
C ARG A 113 -15.30 -16.31 -6.86
N ALA A 114 -15.24 -14.98 -6.79
CA ALA A 114 -15.17 -14.09 -7.95
C ALA A 114 -13.79 -13.44 -8.16
N ASN A 115 -12.79 -13.78 -7.34
CA ASN A 115 -11.46 -13.17 -7.34
C ASN A 115 -11.52 -11.63 -7.34
N TRP A 116 -12.29 -11.07 -6.40
CA TRP A 116 -12.48 -9.63 -6.33
C TRP A 116 -11.17 -8.87 -6.06
N PHE A 117 -10.97 -7.81 -6.83
CA PHE A 117 -10.03 -6.76 -6.51
C PHE A 117 -10.77 -5.63 -5.78
N TRP A 118 -10.28 -5.23 -4.60
CA TRP A 118 -10.88 -4.24 -3.72
C TRP A 118 -10.28 -2.87 -3.96
N GLY A 119 -11.10 -1.92 -4.44
CA GLY A 119 -10.74 -0.52 -4.59
C GLY A 119 -10.88 0.28 -3.29
N TYR A 120 -10.40 1.51 -3.31
CA TYR A 120 -10.29 2.41 -2.16
C TYR A 120 -10.99 3.74 -2.41
N ALA A 121 -11.91 4.14 -1.51
CA ALA A 121 -12.50 5.47 -1.45
C ALA A 121 -12.70 5.90 0.02
N ILE A 122 -11.60 5.92 0.80
CA ILE A 122 -11.64 6.09 2.27
C ILE A 122 -10.92 7.37 2.72
N ASP A 123 -10.47 8.28 1.83
CA ASP A 123 -9.71 9.45 2.28
C ASP A 123 -10.46 10.18 3.41
N PRO A 124 -9.89 10.20 4.64
CA PRO A 124 -10.54 10.78 5.80
C PRO A 124 -10.61 12.31 5.78
N ARG A 125 -9.81 12.95 4.91
CA ARG A 125 -9.80 14.42 4.77
C ARG A 125 -10.97 14.95 3.96
N ASP A 126 -11.55 14.08 3.11
CA ASP A 126 -12.74 14.41 2.33
C ASP A 126 -13.99 14.07 3.13
N SER A 127 -14.47 15.05 3.92
CA SER A 127 -15.75 14.96 4.67
C SER A 127 -16.99 15.09 3.75
N ASP A 128 -16.76 15.24 2.45
CA ASP A 128 -17.82 15.57 1.48
C ASP A 128 -18.62 14.34 1.02
N LEU A 129 -18.27 13.13 1.48
CA LEU A 129 -19.03 11.92 1.21
C LEU A 129 -20.03 11.67 2.34
N ILE A 130 -21.30 11.95 2.06
CA ILE A 130 -22.40 11.94 3.06
C ILE A 130 -23.36 10.79 2.79
N LEU A 131 -23.71 10.07 3.85
CA LEU A 131 -24.76 9.05 3.90
C LEU A 131 -26.03 9.66 4.48
N PHE A 132 -27.03 9.88 3.64
CA PHE A 132 -28.35 10.37 4.04
C PHE A 132 -29.27 9.19 4.32
N PRO A 133 -29.98 9.12 5.48
CA PRO A 133 -31.00 8.13 5.72
C PRO A 133 -32.10 8.17 4.65
N ASP A 134 -32.49 6.99 4.14
CA ASP A 134 -33.56 6.79 3.15
C ASP A 134 -34.43 5.59 3.61
N GLY A 135 -35.38 5.86 4.48
CA GLY A 135 -36.14 4.83 5.20
C GLY A 135 -35.23 4.00 6.10
N ASN A 136 -35.14 2.69 5.84
CA ASN A 136 -34.23 1.80 6.58
C ASN A 136 -32.83 1.69 5.92
N ASN A 137 -32.64 2.33 4.76
CA ASN A 137 -31.43 2.32 3.96
C ASN A 137 -30.77 3.70 3.93
N PHE A 138 -29.84 3.90 3.00
CA PHE A 138 -29.11 5.16 2.87
C PHE A 138 -28.97 5.58 1.39
N ARG A 139 -28.77 6.87 1.17
CA ARG A 139 -28.30 7.48 -0.07
C ARG A 139 -26.93 8.06 0.15
N LEU A 140 -25.98 7.69 -0.68
CA LEU A 140 -24.63 8.18 -0.64
C LEU A 140 -24.44 9.25 -1.71
N HIS A 141 -23.95 10.43 -1.30
CA HIS A 141 -23.71 11.55 -2.20
C HIS A 141 -22.41 12.26 -1.83
N GLY A 142 -21.64 12.67 -2.83
CA GLY A 142 -20.42 13.44 -2.66
C GLY A 142 -19.29 12.97 -3.56
N VAL A 143 -18.07 13.40 -3.25
CA VAL A 143 -16.86 13.11 -4.04
C VAL A 143 -15.76 12.62 -3.11
N LYS A 144 -15.02 11.60 -3.54
CA LYS A 144 -13.75 11.21 -2.92
C LYS A 144 -12.62 11.39 -3.92
N LYS A 145 -11.47 11.85 -3.43
CA LYS A 145 -10.23 11.98 -4.20
C LYS A 145 -9.24 10.90 -3.81
N PHE A 146 -8.21 10.72 -4.61
CA PHE A 146 -7.16 9.71 -4.37
C PHE A 146 -7.71 8.29 -4.21
N CYS A 147 -8.72 7.93 -4.99
CA CYS A 147 -9.41 6.64 -4.93
C CYS A 147 -8.63 5.53 -5.62
N THR A 148 -7.55 5.08 -4.98
CA THR A 148 -6.60 4.10 -5.52
C THR A 148 -7.29 2.80 -5.96
N GLY A 149 -7.07 2.43 -7.23
CA GLY A 149 -7.49 1.15 -7.79
C GLY A 149 -8.99 1.00 -8.05
N THR A 150 -9.81 2.03 -7.85
CA THR A 150 -11.27 1.91 -7.95
C THR A 150 -11.72 1.56 -9.37
N LYS A 151 -11.08 2.10 -10.41
CA LYS A 151 -11.44 1.81 -11.80
C LYS A 151 -11.30 0.33 -12.17
N GLY A 152 -10.26 -0.33 -11.65
CA GLY A 152 -10.02 -1.75 -11.92
C GLY A 152 -10.64 -2.69 -10.90
N SER A 153 -11.42 -2.18 -9.94
CA SER A 153 -11.97 -2.97 -8.84
C SER A 153 -13.35 -3.55 -9.14
N ASP A 154 -13.67 -4.65 -8.45
CA ASP A 154 -14.97 -5.30 -8.46
C ASP A 154 -15.86 -4.71 -7.36
N VAL A 155 -15.24 -4.38 -6.22
CA VAL A 155 -15.88 -3.70 -5.09
C VAL A 155 -15.01 -2.56 -4.61
N VAL A 156 -15.65 -1.53 -4.06
CA VAL A 156 -14.98 -0.39 -3.45
C VAL A 156 -15.33 -0.30 -1.97
N ALA A 157 -14.30 -0.22 -1.13
CA ALA A 157 -14.44 0.11 0.27
C ALA A 157 -14.56 1.64 0.40
N ILE A 158 -15.61 2.10 1.03
CA ILE A 158 -15.89 3.52 1.25
C ILE A 158 -15.91 3.87 2.73
N CYS A 159 -15.63 5.14 3.02
CA CYS A 159 -15.83 5.75 4.32
C CYS A 159 -16.60 7.07 4.13
N GLY A 160 -17.78 7.18 4.71
CA GLY A 160 -18.64 8.37 4.63
C GLY A 160 -19.18 8.79 5.99
N VAL A 161 -19.65 10.04 6.09
CA VAL A 161 -20.25 10.59 7.30
C VAL A 161 -21.77 10.47 7.22
N ARG A 162 -22.39 9.92 8.23
CA ARG A 162 -23.85 9.86 8.34
C ARG A 162 -24.42 11.21 8.78
N SER A 163 -25.33 11.76 8.00
CA SER A 163 -25.77 13.17 8.12
C SER A 163 -26.56 13.51 9.38
N ASP A 164 -27.24 12.54 10.00
CA ASP A 164 -28.08 12.76 11.17
C ASP A 164 -27.40 12.44 12.51
N LEU A 165 -26.30 11.69 12.52
CA LEU A 165 -25.56 11.29 13.72
C LEU A 165 -24.11 11.76 13.74
N ASP A 166 -23.61 12.32 12.65
CA ASP A 166 -22.22 12.78 12.47
C ASP A 166 -21.16 11.69 12.75
N ASN A 167 -21.57 10.40 12.63
CA ASN A 167 -20.67 9.28 12.79
C ASN A 167 -20.12 8.79 11.44
N VAL A 168 -18.90 8.29 11.51
CA VAL A 168 -18.20 7.73 10.33
C VAL A 168 -18.62 6.28 10.13
N LEU A 169 -19.10 5.97 8.93
CA LEU A 169 -19.53 4.62 8.55
C LEU A 169 -18.65 4.08 7.42
N PHE A 170 -18.38 2.79 7.48
CA PHE A 170 -17.71 2.04 6.41
C PHE A 170 -18.73 1.20 5.67
N ALA A 171 -18.60 1.12 4.34
CA ALA A 171 -19.41 0.23 3.52
C ALA A 171 -18.57 -0.40 2.40
N VAL A 172 -19.08 -1.48 1.83
CA VAL A 172 -18.49 -2.16 0.67
C VAL A 172 -19.55 -2.23 -0.42
N LEU A 173 -19.27 -1.58 -1.56
CA LEU A 173 -20.20 -1.45 -2.67
C LEU A 173 -19.61 -2.05 -3.94
N ASN A 174 -20.46 -2.61 -4.83
CA ASN A 174 -20.03 -2.95 -6.18
C ASN A 174 -19.56 -1.69 -6.91
N SER A 175 -18.39 -1.76 -7.55
CA SER A 175 -17.78 -0.59 -8.22
C SER A 175 -18.54 -0.13 -9.47
N ASP A 176 -19.34 -1.00 -10.09
CA ASP A 176 -20.16 -0.71 -11.26
C ASP A 176 -21.60 -0.25 -10.92
N ARG A 177 -21.89 -0.01 -9.63
CA ARG A 177 -23.21 0.40 -9.16
C ARG A 177 -23.63 1.74 -9.80
N PRO A 178 -24.90 1.87 -10.27
CA PRO A 178 -25.43 3.13 -10.77
C PRO A 178 -25.23 4.29 -9.82
N GLY A 179 -24.71 5.40 -10.32
CA GLY A 179 -24.36 6.60 -9.54
C GLY A 179 -22.90 6.64 -9.05
N ILE A 180 -22.13 5.56 -9.18
CA ILE A 180 -20.67 5.58 -8.94
C ILE A 180 -19.98 5.94 -10.26
N ILE A 181 -19.30 7.09 -10.29
CA ILE A 181 -18.60 7.61 -11.47
C ILE A 181 -17.12 7.75 -11.14
N VAL A 182 -16.30 6.92 -11.77
CA VAL A 182 -14.84 6.96 -11.59
C VAL A 182 -14.22 7.84 -12.67
N ASN A 183 -13.57 8.93 -12.28
CA ASN A 183 -12.92 9.87 -13.19
C ASN A 183 -11.48 9.44 -13.50
N HIS A 184 -11.01 9.82 -14.70
CA HIS A 184 -9.62 9.63 -15.14
C HIS A 184 -8.80 10.92 -14.97
N ASP A 185 -8.81 11.49 -13.76
CA ASP A 185 -8.18 12.77 -13.43
C ASP A 185 -6.86 12.61 -12.64
N CYS A 186 -6.28 11.41 -12.66
CA CYS A 186 -5.02 11.08 -12.02
C CYS A 186 -3.84 11.38 -12.96
N ASP A 187 -3.29 12.59 -12.89
CA ASP A 187 -2.09 12.99 -13.65
C ASP A 187 -0.97 13.45 -12.71
N TYR A 188 -0.41 12.50 -11.96
CA TYR A 188 0.70 12.74 -11.04
C TYR A 188 2.03 12.35 -11.67
N MET A 189 3.12 12.97 -11.17
CA MET A 189 4.48 12.73 -11.67
C MET A 189 4.96 11.28 -11.45
N GLY A 190 4.45 10.58 -10.45
CA GLY A 190 4.75 9.18 -10.12
C GLY A 190 3.51 8.43 -9.71
N GLN A 191 3.64 7.11 -9.48
CA GLN A 191 2.53 6.20 -9.21
C GLN A 191 1.45 6.28 -10.31
N ARG A 192 1.91 6.38 -11.55
CA ARG A 192 1.10 6.73 -12.71
C ARG A 192 0.06 5.66 -13.10
N GLN A 193 0.18 4.45 -12.56
CA GLN A 193 -0.75 3.34 -12.81
C GLN A 193 -1.49 2.88 -11.54
N THR A 194 -1.61 3.73 -10.52
CA THR A 194 -2.45 3.42 -9.35
C THR A 194 -3.90 3.79 -9.54
N ASP A 195 -4.21 4.50 -10.64
CA ASP A 195 -5.57 4.95 -10.96
C ASP A 195 -6.24 5.66 -9.77
N SER A 196 -5.46 6.54 -9.12
CA SER A 196 -5.85 7.24 -7.88
C SER A 196 -6.59 8.56 -8.20
N GLY A 197 -7.57 8.49 -9.11
CA GLY A 197 -8.42 9.60 -9.49
C GLY A 197 -9.51 9.91 -8.47
N SER A 198 -10.46 10.77 -8.85
CA SER A 198 -11.66 11.05 -8.07
C SER A 198 -12.80 10.10 -8.41
N VAL A 199 -13.67 9.86 -7.43
CA VAL A 199 -14.92 9.11 -7.58
C VAL A 199 -16.07 9.98 -7.09
N VAL A 200 -17.05 10.17 -7.97
CA VAL A 200 -18.31 10.84 -7.66
C VAL A 200 -19.35 9.78 -7.29
N PHE A 201 -20.02 10.01 -6.19
CA PHE A 201 -21.18 9.23 -5.74
C PHE A 201 -22.42 10.12 -5.91
N ASP A 202 -23.20 9.87 -6.94
CA ASP A 202 -24.39 10.65 -7.25
C ASP A 202 -25.64 9.90 -6.84
N ASN A 203 -26.14 10.23 -5.63
CA ASN A 203 -27.36 9.65 -5.05
C ASN A 203 -27.38 8.10 -5.07
N VAL A 204 -26.25 7.48 -4.77
CA VAL A 204 -26.06 6.02 -4.80
C VAL A 204 -26.89 5.37 -3.70
N PHE A 205 -27.72 4.41 -4.05
CA PHE A 205 -28.45 3.60 -3.07
C PHE A 205 -27.47 2.68 -2.32
N VAL A 206 -27.56 2.67 -0.99
CA VAL A 206 -26.77 1.81 -0.09
C VAL A 206 -27.75 1.05 0.81
N ASP A 207 -27.79 -0.27 0.66
CA ASP A 207 -28.55 -1.12 1.56
C ASP A 207 -27.94 -1.09 2.95
N ARG A 208 -28.78 -1.11 3.99
CA ARG A 208 -28.30 -1.14 5.38
C ARG A 208 -27.33 -2.29 5.66
N ALA A 209 -27.53 -3.44 4.99
CA ALA A 209 -26.68 -4.61 5.15
C ALA A 209 -25.26 -4.42 4.54
N GLU A 210 -25.07 -3.42 3.68
CA GLU A 210 -23.77 -3.08 3.08
C GLU A 210 -22.93 -2.16 3.98
N ILE A 211 -23.56 -1.50 4.96
CA ILE A 211 -22.85 -0.76 6.02
C ILE A 211 -22.25 -1.79 6.97
N LEU A 212 -20.94 -1.70 7.20
CA LEU A 212 -20.26 -2.63 8.08
C LEU A 212 -20.59 -2.36 9.55
N GLY A 213 -20.99 -3.40 10.27
CA GLY A 213 -21.38 -3.34 11.66
C GLY A 213 -22.78 -2.74 11.88
N ASN A 214 -22.96 -2.03 12.99
CA ASN A 214 -24.20 -1.36 13.32
C ASN A 214 -24.14 0.15 12.98
N PRO A 215 -24.86 0.62 11.94
CA PRO A 215 -24.83 2.04 11.55
C PRO A 215 -25.42 3.00 12.60
N ASP A 216 -26.20 2.50 13.57
CA ASP A 216 -26.76 3.32 14.64
C ASP A 216 -25.88 3.38 15.90
N SER A 217 -24.74 2.68 15.90
CA SER A 217 -23.82 2.72 17.02
C SER A 217 -23.15 4.08 17.15
N GLN A 218 -23.07 4.57 18.37
CA GLN A 218 -22.30 5.77 18.73
C GLN A 218 -21.11 5.42 19.65
N GLU A 219 -20.75 4.14 19.70
CA GLU A 219 -19.60 3.70 20.49
C GLU A 219 -18.29 4.24 19.91
N LEU A 220 -17.39 4.63 20.82
CA LEU A 220 -16.04 5.07 20.41
C LEU A 220 -15.26 3.90 19.80
N PRO A 221 -14.41 4.18 18.80
CA PRO A 221 -13.58 3.16 18.18
C PRO A 221 -12.68 2.45 19.21
N THR A 222 -12.69 1.13 19.22
CA THR A 222 -11.75 0.34 20.03
C THR A 222 -10.33 0.48 19.51
N PRO A 223 -9.28 0.23 20.33
CA PRO A 223 -7.90 0.21 19.84
C PRO A 223 -7.69 -0.71 18.64
N TYR A 224 -8.45 -1.82 18.54
CA TYR A 224 -8.33 -2.77 17.43
C TYR A 224 -8.81 -2.18 16.11
N VAL A 225 -9.95 -1.51 16.05
CA VAL A 225 -10.43 -0.92 14.78
C VAL A 225 -9.53 0.22 14.30
N THR A 226 -8.85 0.93 15.22
CA THR A 226 -7.86 1.96 14.85
C THR A 226 -6.58 1.39 14.23
N MET A 227 -6.40 0.06 14.21
CA MET A 227 -5.28 -0.59 13.51
C MET A 227 -5.37 -0.43 11.98
N LEU A 228 -6.51 -0.01 11.43
CA LEU A 228 -6.66 0.25 10.00
C LEU A 228 -5.62 1.25 9.48
N SER A 229 -5.41 2.36 10.18
CA SER A 229 -4.37 3.35 9.82
C SER A 229 -2.95 2.77 9.87
N CYS A 230 -2.68 1.92 10.86
CA CYS A 230 -1.41 1.21 10.96
C CYS A 230 -1.14 0.33 9.74
N LEU A 231 -2.17 -0.33 9.22
CA LEU A 231 -2.04 -1.18 8.03
C LEU A 231 -1.63 -0.39 6.80
N TYR A 232 -2.28 0.75 6.51
CA TYR A 232 -1.87 1.60 5.41
C TYR A 232 -0.43 2.09 5.58
N GLN A 233 -0.06 2.55 6.78
CA GLN A 233 1.30 3.03 7.05
C GLN A 233 2.35 1.92 6.85
N LEU A 234 2.06 0.66 7.24
CA LEU A 234 2.95 -0.49 7.01
C LEU A 234 3.06 -0.84 5.52
N VAL A 235 1.97 -0.74 4.77
CA VAL A 235 2.01 -0.87 3.31
C VAL A 235 2.95 0.19 2.72
N PHE A 236 2.87 1.45 3.17
CA PHE A 236 3.76 2.52 2.70
C PHE A 236 5.23 2.24 3.00
N VAL A 237 5.54 1.75 4.21
CA VAL A 237 6.92 1.35 4.57
C VAL A 237 7.47 0.34 3.57
N ASN A 238 6.70 -0.72 3.29
CA ASN A 238 7.14 -1.81 2.41
C ASN A 238 7.13 -1.41 0.93
N LEU A 239 6.21 -0.54 0.53
CA LEU A 239 6.17 0.06 -0.80
C LEU A 239 7.45 0.86 -1.09
N TYR A 240 7.83 1.79 -0.19
CA TYR A 240 9.01 2.63 -0.39
C TYR A 240 10.29 1.81 -0.39
N LEU A 241 10.40 0.87 0.54
CA LEU A 241 11.53 -0.06 0.61
C LEU A 241 11.63 -0.93 -0.64
N GLY A 242 10.52 -1.49 -1.12
CA GLY A 242 10.48 -2.28 -2.35
C GLY A 242 10.93 -1.48 -3.57
N ILE A 243 10.41 -0.26 -3.76
CA ILE A 243 10.83 0.63 -4.86
C ILE A 243 12.33 0.94 -4.76
N ALA A 244 12.85 1.21 -3.55
CA ALA A 244 14.27 1.51 -3.35
C ALA A 244 15.17 0.31 -3.65
N LEU A 245 14.78 -0.90 -3.23
CA LEU A 245 15.46 -2.15 -3.56
C LEU A 245 15.45 -2.39 -5.08
N GLY A 246 14.33 -2.19 -5.76
CA GLY A 246 14.22 -2.30 -7.21
C GLY A 246 15.10 -1.28 -7.95
N ALA A 247 15.20 -0.07 -7.44
CA ALA A 247 16.09 0.96 -7.96
C ALA A 247 17.57 0.55 -7.82
N PHE A 248 17.96 0.07 -6.63
CA PHE A 248 19.31 -0.41 -6.35
C PHE A 248 19.70 -1.59 -7.25
N GLU A 249 18.85 -2.60 -7.39
CA GLU A 249 19.10 -3.76 -8.25
C GLU A 249 19.21 -3.36 -9.73
N SER A 250 18.33 -2.46 -10.20
CA SER A 250 18.38 -1.95 -11.57
C SER A 250 19.65 -1.15 -11.83
N ALA A 251 20.06 -0.30 -10.89
CA ALA A 251 21.30 0.45 -10.96
C ALA A 251 22.51 -0.48 -10.99
N LYS A 252 22.55 -1.48 -10.11
CA LYS A 252 23.63 -2.50 -10.09
C LYS A 252 23.76 -3.19 -11.44
N LYS A 253 22.65 -3.66 -12.02
CA LYS A 253 22.64 -4.29 -13.33
C LYS A 253 23.19 -3.36 -14.42
N TYR A 254 22.76 -2.09 -14.41
CA TYR A 254 23.22 -1.09 -15.36
C TYR A 254 24.70 -0.76 -15.19
N THR A 255 25.17 -0.57 -13.97
CA THR A 255 26.57 -0.28 -13.64
C THR A 255 27.50 -1.38 -14.14
N LEU A 256 27.13 -2.65 -13.91
CA LEU A 256 27.94 -3.80 -14.34
C LEU A 256 27.98 -3.99 -15.86
N SER A 257 26.97 -3.54 -16.60
CA SER A 257 26.87 -3.80 -18.05
C SER A 257 27.14 -2.59 -18.93
N THR A 258 26.97 -1.38 -18.43
CA THR A 258 26.87 -0.16 -19.28
C THR A 258 27.74 0.99 -18.80
N THR A 259 27.92 1.14 -17.48
CA THR A 259 28.69 2.26 -16.91
C THR A 259 30.18 2.10 -17.20
N ARG A 260 30.83 3.23 -17.55
CA ARG A 260 32.27 3.32 -17.68
C ARG A 260 32.84 4.01 -16.46
N PRO A 261 34.08 3.64 -16.02
CA PRO A 261 34.75 4.38 -14.96
C PRO A 261 34.99 5.84 -15.37
N TRP A 262 35.17 6.71 -14.40
CA TRP A 262 35.54 8.09 -14.65
C TRP A 262 36.86 8.16 -15.43
N LEU A 263 37.01 9.16 -16.32
CA LEU A 263 38.20 9.29 -17.18
C LEU A 263 39.53 9.29 -16.42
N PHE A 264 39.54 9.79 -15.21
CA PHE A 264 40.72 9.86 -14.34
C PHE A 264 40.74 8.80 -13.26
N SER A 265 39.81 7.84 -13.29
CA SER A 265 39.83 6.70 -12.38
C SER A 265 40.97 5.76 -12.75
N PRO A 266 41.69 5.17 -11.77
CA PRO A 266 42.67 4.11 -12.05
C PRO A 266 41.99 2.77 -12.39
N ALA A 267 40.67 2.66 -12.28
CA ALA A 267 39.92 1.42 -12.50
C ALA A 267 39.71 1.14 -14.00
N GLU A 268 39.79 -0.13 -14.39
CA GLU A 268 39.47 -0.56 -15.74
C GLU A 268 37.96 -0.64 -16.01
N THR A 269 37.20 -0.96 -14.98
CA THR A 269 35.74 -1.08 -15.03
C THR A 269 35.05 -0.27 -13.91
N ALA A 270 33.78 0.12 -14.10
CA ALA A 270 33.02 0.82 -13.08
C ALA A 270 32.89 0.03 -11.77
N SER A 271 32.85 -1.30 -11.85
CA SER A 271 32.78 -2.17 -10.67
C SER A 271 34.07 -2.27 -9.87
N GLN A 272 35.19 -1.73 -10.37
CA GLN A 272 36.48 -1.63 -9.68
C GLN A 272 36.77 -0.22 -9.18
N ASP A 273 35.94 0.76 -9.55
CA ASP A 273 36.09 2.15 -9.10
C ASP A 273 35.79 2.26 -7.60
N PRO A 274 36.75 2.74 -6.78
CA PRO A 274 36.58 2.76 -5.33
C PRO A 274 35.41 3.62 -4.87
N TYR A 275 35.09 4.72 -5.54
CA TYR A 275 33.98 5.60 -5.20
C TYR A 275 32.63 4.99 -5.56
N ILE A 276 32.55 4.24 -6.66
CA ILE A 276 31.32 3.50 -7.02
C ILE A 276 31.09 2.36 -6.03
N ILE A 277 32.14 1.64 -5.61
CA ILE A 277 32.05 0.57 -4.60
C ILE A 277 31.58 1.14 -3.26
N GLU A 278 32.17 2.27 -2.82
CA GLU A 278 31.79 2.94 -1.58
C GLU A 278 30.28 3.33 -1.60
N GLN A 279 29.80 3.94 -2.65
CA GLN A 279 28.40 4.35 -2.79
C GLN A 279 27.42 3.16 -2.78
N TYR A 280 27.77 2.04 -3.44
CA TYR A 280 26.98 0.80 -3.33
C TYR A 280 26.97 0.25 -1.91
N GLY A 281 28.11 0.32 -1.20
CA GLY A 281 28.21 -0.07 0.20
C GLY A 281 27.28 0.75 1.10
N ASP A 282 27.32 2.08 0.99
CA ASP A 282 26.47 3.00 1.75
C ASP A 282 24.98 2.75 1.50
N MET A 283 24.59 2.67 0.23
CA MET A 283 23.19 2.40 -0.12
C MET A 283 22.71 1.05 0.42
N TRP A 284 23.58 0.03 0.38
CA TRP A 284 23.21 -1.30 0.86
C TRP A 284 23.06 -1.33 2.40
N VAL A 285 23.94 -0.68 3.14
CA VAL A 285 23.84 -0.57 4.61
C VAL A 285 22.51 0.06 5.01
N ASP A 286 22.14 1.18 4.37
CA ASP A 286 20.87 1.86 4.63
C ASP A 286 19.66 0.95 4.30
N LEU A 287 19.68 0.27 3.15
CA LEU A 287 18.61 -0.64 2.73
C LEU A 287 18.46 -1.84 3.68
N ALA A 288 19.59 -2.51 4.02
CA ALA A 288 19.58 -3.69 4.86
C ALA A 288 19.10 -3.37 6.30
N ALA A 289 19.51 -2.23 6.85
CA ALA A 289 19.05 -1.76 8.15
C ALA A 289 17.54 -1.44 8.13
N THR A 290 17.07 -0.78 7.05
CA THR A 290 15.66 -0.42 6.89
C THR A 290 14.79 -1.67 6.73
N GLU A 291 15.25 -2.66 5.97
CA GLU A 291 14.54 -3.92 5.76
C GLU A 291 14.40 -4.71 7.06
N SER A 292 15.49 -4.87 7.81
CA SER A 292 15.48 -5.55 9.11
C SER A 292 14.53 -4.87 10.09
N HIS A 293 14.53 -3.53 10.13
CA HIS A 293 13.63 -2.78 11.00
C HIS A 293 12.15 -2.93 10.56
N ALA A 294 11.86 -2.84 9.27
CA ALA A 294 10.52 -3.03 8.74
C ALA A 294 9.94 -4.42 9.09
N ASP A 295 10.76 -5.47 8.99
CA ASP A 295 10.34 -6.83 9.33
C ASP A 295 10.11 -7.01 10.84
N SER A 296 10.93 -6.37 11.69
CA SER A 296 10.71 -6.33 13.13
C SER A 296 9.39 -5.64 13.49
N VAL A 297 9.09 -4.51 12.83
CA VAL A 297 7.83 -3.76 13.05
C VAL A 297 6.62 -4.53 12.54
N ALA A 298 6.73 -5.24 11.41
CA ALA A 298 5.68 -6.13 10.91
C ALA A 298 5.35 -7.24 11.92
N SER A 299 6.37 -7.82 12.57
CA SER A 299 6.20 -8.85 13.61
C SER A 299 5.53 -8.29 14.88
N LEU A 300 5.92 -7.08 15.29
CA LEU A 300 5.28 -6.38 16.41
C LEU A 300 3.80 -6.09 16.09
N PHE A 301 3.51 -5.60 14.88
CA PHE A 301 2.16 -5.35 14.42
C PHE A 301 1.32 -6.63 14.42
N GLN A 302 1.83 -7.73 13.86
CA GLN A 302 1.11 -9.01 13.81
C GLN A 302 0.78 -9.53 15.21
N THR A 303 1.68 -9.36 16.16
CA THR A 303 1.45 -9.73 17.57
C THR A 303 0.29 -8.92 18.17
N ALA A 304 0.24 -7.62 17.90
CA ALA A 304 -0.83 -6.73 18.34
C ALA A 304 -2.16 -7.05 17.62
N TRP A 305 -2.12 -7.28 16.31
CA TRP A 305 -3.27 -7.65 15.48
C TRP A 305 -3.97 -8.91 16.00
N ASN A 306 -3.21 -9.93 16.39
CA ASN A 306 -3.73 -11.19 16.91
C ASN A 306 -4.46 -11.05 18.25
N LYS A 307 -4.25 -9.93 18.99
CA LYS A 307 -4.98 -9.65 20.24
C LYS A 307 -6.42 -9.26 20.00
N LYS A 308 -6.76 -8.78 18.80
CA LYS A 308 -8.12 -8.33 18.46
C LYS A 308 -8.67 -7.35 19.51
N HIS A 309 -9.88 -7.57 20.00
CA HIS A 309 -10.52 -6.71 21.01
C HIS A 309 -9.82 -6.69 22.39
N ARG A 310 -8.79 -7.53 22.62
CA ARG A 310 -7.95 -7.48 23.83
C ARG A 310 -6.77 -6.52 23.71
N LEU A 311 -6.60 -5.88 22.54
CA LEU A 311 -5.54 -4.90 22.33
C LEU A 311 -5.78 -3.67 23.21
N THR A 312 -4.77 -3.28 23.99
CA THR A 312 -4.83 -2.10 24.84
C THR A 312 -4.38 -0.83 24.09
N ILE A 313 -4.79 0.35 24.61
CA ILE A 313 -4.35 1.65 24.09
C ILE A 313 -2.81 1.77 24.13
N ALA A 314 -2.16 1.32 25.21
CA ALA A 314 -0.73 1.39 25.35
C ALA A 314 0.01 0.51 24.31
N GLU A 315 -0.48 -0.69 24.05
CA GLU A 315 0.09 -1.57 23.04
C GLU A 315 -0.13 -1.03 21.61
N ARG A 316 -1.32 -0.51 21.33
CA ARG A 316 -1.62 0.17 20.07
C ARG A 316 -0.72 1.38 19.85
N GLY A 317 -0.45 2.17 20.91
CA GLY A 317 0.46 3.31 20.86
C GLY A 317 1.90 2.91 20.55
N LYS A 318 2.40 1.84 21.17
CA LYS A 318 3.74 1.29 20.87
C LYS A 318 3.88 0.86 19.41
N VAL A 319 2.85 0.23 18.86
CA VAL A 319 2.79 -0.15 17.44
C VAL A 319 2.83 1.09 16.55
N ALA A 320 2.07 2.14 16.87
CA ALA A 320 2.06 3.38 16.10
C ALA A 320 3.45 4.04 16.04
N VAL A 321 4.13 4.14 17.17
CA VAL A 321 5.50 4.72 17.24
C VAL A 321 6.51 3.89 16.44
N ALA A 322 6.44 2.55 16.53
CA ALA A 322 7.32 1.67 15.77
C ALA A 322 7.10 1.84 14.26
N ILE A 323 5.85 1.88 13.83
CA ILE A 323 5.48 2.11 12.42
C ILE A 323 5.92 3.50 11.94
N ALA A 324 5.71 4.55 12.76
CA ALA A 324 6.17 5.90 12.45
C ALA A 324 7.70 5.93 12.24
N THR A 325 8.45 5.23 13.09
CA THR A 325 9.91 5.10 12.97
C THR A 325 10.30 4.42 11.65
N ALA A 326 9.66 3.28 11.31
CA ALA A 326 9.91 2.57 10.07
C ALA A 326 9.56 3.41 8.83
N LYS A 327 8.45 4.17 8.88
CA LYS A 327 8.03 5.06 7.81
C LYS A 327 9.01 6.22 7.58
N ILE A 328 9.48 6.85 8.65
CA ILE A 328 10.51 7.90 8.56
C ILE A 328 11.75 7.35 7.88
N LEU A 329 12.21 6.17 8.31
CA LEU A 329 13.41 5.53 7.80
C LEU A 329 13.25 5.14 6.34
N SER A 330 12.18 4.41 5.97
CA SER A 330 11.92 3.99 4.59
C SER A 330 11.73 5.18 3.63
N THR A 331 11.14 6.28 4.10
CA THR A 331 11.01 7.52 3.30
C THR A 331 12.38 8.16 3.04
N ARG A 332 13.21 8.31 4.07
CA ARG A 332 14.54 8.93 3.94
C ARG A 332 15.47 8.09 3.07
N VAL A 333 15.56 6.81 3.37
CA VAL A 333 16.42 5.86 2.64
C VAL A 333 15.92 5.70 1.20
N GLY A 334 14.61 5.56 1.00
CA GLY A 334 14.02 5.42 -0.33
C GLY A 334 14.32 6.61 -1.24
N LEU A 335 14.11 7.84 -0.76
CA LEU A 335 14.43 9.05 -1.53
C LEU A 335 15.94 9.20 -1.78
N ASN A 336 16.77 8.87 -0.79
CA ASN A 336 18.23 8.93 -0.90
C ASN A 336 18.74 7.95 -1.96
N VAL A 337 18.38 6.67 -1.85
CA VAL A 337 18.82 5.61 -2.77
C VAL A 337 18.37 5.90 -4.19
N THR A 338 17.08 6.26 -4.40
CA THR A 338 16.53 6.52 -5.74
C THR A 338 17.10 7.78 -6.41
N SER A 339 17.74 8.67 -5.63
CA SER A 339 18.55 9.78 -6.14
C SER A 339 19.99 9.36 -6.41
N LYS A 340 20.64 8.68 -5.46
CA LYS A 340 22.06 8.28 -5.55
C LYS A 340 22.36 7.27 -6.67
N ILE A 341 21.39 6.46 -7.09
CA ILE A 341 21.60 5.52 -8.20
C ILE A 341 22.14 6.19 -9.48
N PHE A 342 21.80 7.45 -9.74
CA PHE A 342 22.31 8.18 -10.91
C PHE A 342 23.81 8.51 -10.83
N GLU A 343 24.35 8.67 -9.62
CA GLU A 343 25.76 8.94 -9.39
C GLU A 343 26.62 7.72 -9.78
N VAL A 344 26.14 6.51 -9.45
CA VAL A 344 26.85 5.25 -9.75
C VAL A 344 26.62 4.78 -11.20
N MET A 345 25.51 5.18 -11.82
CA MET A 345 25.22 4.81 -13.22
C MET A 345 25.80 5.81 -14.25
N GLY A 346 26.02 7.07 -13.85
CA GLY A 346 26.54 8.13 -14.69
C GLY A 346 25.51 8.75 -15.64
N ALA A 347 25.92 9.79 -16.38
CA ALA A 347 25.04 10.68 -17.15
C ALA A 347 24.13 9.98 -18.16
N LYS A 348 24.57 8.88 -18.78
CA LYS A 348 23.73 8.14 -19.75
C LYS A 348 22.48 7.55 -19.15
N ALA A 349 22.48 7.23 -17.86
CA ALA A 349 21.32 6.69 -17.18
C ALA A 349 20.17 7.69 -17.08
N GLY A 350 20.43 8.99 -17.24
CA GLY A 350 19.43 10.05 -17.32
C GLY A 350 18.62 10.06 -18.62
N ALA A 351 18.94 9.21 -19.60
CA ALA A 351 18.20 9.17 -20.85
C ALA A 351 16.76 8.62 -20.62
N SER A 352 15.79 9.28 -21.26
CA SER A 352 14.36 9.02 -21.05
C SER A 352 13.93 7.58 -21.39
N GLN A 353 14.68 6.88 -22.24
CA GLN A 353 14.42 5.47 -22.58
C GLN A 353 14.56 4.51 -21.39
N TYR A 354 15.34 4.85 -20.38
CA TYR A 354 15.55 4.00 -19.19
C TYR A 354 14.53 4.25 -18.09
N ARG A 355 13.99 5.46 -18.01
CA ARG A 355 13.01 5.83 -16.98
C ARG A 355 13.43 5.46 -15.55
N PHE A 356 14.72 5.50 -15.22
CA PHE A 356 15.19 5.26 -13.86
C PHE A 356 14.65 6.28 -12.86
N ASP A 357 14.32 7.48 -13.32
CA ASP A 357 13.65 8.53 -12.56
C ASP A 357 12.27 8.10 -12.03
N ARG A 358 11.62 7.07 -12.62
CA ARG A 358 10.33 6.54 -12.16
C ARG A 358 10.39 6.07 -10.70
N TYR A 359 11.51 5.50 -10.25
CA TYR A 359 11.67 5.05 -8.87
C TYR A 359 11.58 6.22 -7.90
N TRP A 360 12.32 7.30 -8.14
CA TRP A 360 12.26 8.51 -7.33
C TRP A 360 10.88 9.18 -7.43
N ARG A 361 10.33 9.34 -8.62
CA ARG A 361 9.01 9.94 -8.84
C ARG A 361 7.92 9.17 -8.09
N ASN A 362 7.95 7.84 -8.10
CA ASN A 362 7.00 6.99 -7.40
C ASN A 362 7.07 7.19 -5.89
N ILE A 363 8.26 7.13 -5.29
CA ILE A 363 8.44 7.38 -3.85
C ILE A 363 8.06 8.81 -3.53
N ARG A 364 8.57 9.81 -4.28
CA ARG A 364 8.31 11.21 -3.98
C ARG A 364 6.82 11.56 -4.03
N THR A 365 6.11 11.07 -5.02
CA THR A 365 4.65 11.25 -5.12
C THR A 365 3.94 10.71 -3.89
N HIS A 366 4.22 9.45 -3.53
CA HIS A 366 3.48 8.80 -2.44
C HIS A 366 3.89 9.32 -1.06
N THR A 367 5.14 9.74 -0.85
CA THR A 367 5.59 10.34 0.43
C THR A 367 4.98 11.70 0.74
N LEU A 368 4.21 12.28 -0.20
CA LEU A 368 3.41 13.49 0.03
C LEU A 368 2.04 13.18 0.66
N HIS A 369 1.69 11.89 0.81
CA HIS A 369 0.43 11.46 1.42
C HIS A 369 0.24 12.05 2.83
N ASP A 370 1.26 11.96 3.68
CA ASP A 370 1.30 12.60 5.00
C ASP A 370 2.73 13.10 5.29
N PRO A 371 2.89 14.31 5.85
CA PRO A 371 4.22 14.89 6.06
C PRO A 371 5.03 14.14 7.10
N VAL A 372 6.23 13.66 6.72
CA VAL A 372 7.14 12.93 7.61
C VAL A 372 7.49 13.71 8.89
N ALA A 373 7.50 15.04 8.83
CA ALA A 373 7.78 15.90 9.99
C ALA A 373 6.86 15.62 11.19
N TYR A 374 5.57 15.33 10.93
CA TYR A 374 4.62 14.98 11.99
C TYR A 374 4.94 13.60 12.60
N LYS A 375 5.38 12.64 11.81
CA LYS A 375 5.83 11.33 12.30
C LYS A 375 7.11 11.45 13.17
N VAL A 376 8.03 12.32 12.77
CA VAL A 376 9.22 12.63 13.57
C VAL A 376 8.81 13.25 14.92
N HIS A 377 7.83 14.17 14.90
CA HIS A 377 7.30 14.78 16.12
C HIS A 377 6.62 13.75 17.04
N GLU A 378 5.79 12.84 16.49
CA GLU A 378 5.17 11.75 17.25
C GLU A 378 6.21 10.87 17.95
N VAL A 379 7.26 10.44 17.23
CA VAL A 379 8.37 9.65 17.79
C VAL A 379 9.13 10.45 18.85
N GLY A 380 9.43 11.72 18.59
CA GLY A 380 10.11 12.61 19.54
C GLY A 380 9.34 12.77 20.84
N ASN A 381 8.02 13.01 20.77
CA ASN A 381 7.15 13.11 21.95
C ASN A 381 7.07 11.80 22.74
N TRP A 382 7.04 10.67 22.05
CA TRP A 382 7.07 9.38 22.73
C TRP A 382 8.38 9.19 23.50
N ILE A 383 9.53 9.44 22.88
CA ILE A 383 10.86 9.22 23.49
C ILE A 383 11.14 10.20 24.63
N LEU A 384 10.74 11.47 24.46
CA LEU A 384 11.07 12.53 25.43
C LEU A 384 10.02 12.64 26.55
N ASN A 385 8.75 12.49 26.21
CA ASN A 385 7.62 12.79 27.11
C ASN A 385 6.75 11.56 27.42
N GLU A 386 7.10 10.38 26.90
CA GLU A 386 6.32 9.13 27.02
C GLU A 386 4.85 9.29 26.53
N GLN A 387 4.61 10.28 25.66
CA GLN A 387 3.29 10.60 25.18
C GLN A 387 2.87 9.67 24.03
N ILE A 388 1.80 8.91 24.25
CA ILE A 388 1.19 8.06 23.21
C ILE A 388 0.62 8.96 22.10
N PRO A 389 0.90 8.68 20.80
CA PRO A 389 0.27 9.41 19.71
C PRO A 389 -1.24 9.34 19.77
N ILE A 390 -1.93 10.44 19.41
CA ILE A 390 -3.38 10.44 19.27
C ILE A 390 -3.74 9.57 18.05
N PHE A 391 -4.63 8.60 18.24
CA PHE A 391 -5.07 7.73 17.15
C PHE A 391 -5.99 8.50 16.20
N THR A 392 -5.52 8.65 14.99
CA THR A 392 -6.22 9.29 13.88
C THR A 392 -6.26 8.30 12.70
N LEU A 393 -6.86 8.71 11.61
CA LEU A 393 -6.80 7.93 10.36
C LEU A 393 -5.40 7.95 9.68
N PHE A 394 -4.42 8.64 10.28
CA PHE A 394 -3.01 8.70 9.84
C PHE A 394 -2.01 8.14 10.87
N THR A 395 -2.49 7.75 12.06
CA THR A 395 -1.60 7.34 13.17
C THR A 395 -1.97 5.99 13.73
#